data_5ec50a4d46f5c3aa12cdfb3898608e10
#
_entry.id   5ec50a4d46f5c3aa12cdfb3898608e10
#
_cell.length_a   1.000
_cell.length_b   1.000
_cell.length_c   1.000
_cell.angle_alpha   90.00
_cell.angle_beta   90.00
_cell.angle_gamma   90.00
#
_symmetry.space_group_name_H-M   'P 1'
#
loop_
_entity.id
_entity.type
_entity.pdbx_description
1 polymer ?
#
loop_
_entity_poly.entity_id
_entity_poly.type
_entity_poly.pdbx_seq_one_letter_code
_entity_poly.pdbx_strand_id
1 'polypeptide(L)'
;MSPADRSPSHHRSRLKGYFAGALALSWMGSTGMAADSPGIATLAVHFVGLKSSQGAVMVAVFNSEAAYENSGTASDAATRSLKLEIKDGTASATLDGIPPGEYAIKAFHDLNGDAKLNTNLFGIPTEPVGFSNDAPVHMHVPSWKETVFVVHTGENAISIHLD
;
A
#
# COMPACT_ATOMS: atom_id res chain seq x y z
N MET A 1 -32.12 71.56 -32.92
CA MET A 1 -33.08 72.28 -32.08
C MET A 1 -32.75 72.02 -30.62
N SER A 2 -32.03 72.92 -30.04
CA SER A 2 -31.87 73.19 -28.60
C SER A 2 -33.12 73.91 -28.13
N PRO A 3 -33.46 74.13 -26.83
CA PRO A 3 -32.55 74.36 -25.70
C PRO A 3 -33.03 73.83 -24.32
N ALA A 4 -32.25 74.04 -23.40
CA ALA A 4 -32.12 74.79 -22.15
C ALA A 4 -32.40 73.99 -20.87
N ASP A 5 -31.40 73.84 -20.04
CA ASP A 5 -30.92 74.70 -18.97
C ASP A 5 -31.88 74.94 -17.79
N ARG A 6 -31.45 74.49 -16.60
CA ARG A 6 -31.45 75.28 -15.34
C ARG A 6 -31.13 74.43 -14.13
N SER A 7 -29.93 74.65 -13.60
CA SER A 7 -29.68 74.59 -12.15
C SER A 7 -30.32 75.86 -11.49
N PRO A 8 -30.50 76.00 -10.17
CA PRO A 8 -29.50 75.78 -9.09
C PRO A 8 -30.06 75.46 -7.69
N SER A 9 -29.15 75.40 -6.80
CA SER A 9 -29.03 75.92 -5.43
C SER A 9 -29.19 75.04 -4.22
N HIS A 10 -28.06 74.94 -3.54
CA HIS A 10 -27.76 75.03 -2.11
C HIS A 10 -28.85 74.67 -1.09
N HIS A 11 -28.54 73.77 -0.22
CA HIS A 11 -28.57 74.05 1.21
C HIS A 11 -27.60 73.21 2.04
N ARG A 12 -26.80 73.95 2.81
CA ARG A 12 -25.92 73.37 3.88
C ARG A 12 -26.75 73.00 5.11
N SER A 13 -26.45 71.89 5.75
CA SER A 13 -26.48 71.87 7.20
C SER A 13 -25.60 70.77 7.73
N ARG A 14 -24.75 71.17 8.63
CA ARG A 14 -23.83 70.36 9.45
C ARG A 14 -24.63 69.58 10.46
N LEU A 15 -24.22 68.35 10.75
CA LEU A 15 -24.18 67.86 12.13
C LEU A 15 -23.09 66.79 12.32
N LYS A 16 -22.38 66.99 13.40
CA LYS A 16 -21.32 66.12 13.92
C LYS A 16 -21.97 64.87 14.59
N GLY A 17 -21.34 63.72 14.42
CA GLY A 17 -21.65 62.56 15.22
C GLY A 17 -20.52 61.55 15.12
N TYR A 18 -19.65 61.55 16.14
CA TYR A 18 -18.63 60.57 16.34
C TYR A 18 -19.28 59.27 16.81
N PHE A 19 -19.00 58.15 16.12
CA PHE A 19 -19.03 56.84 16.75
C PHE A 19 -17.92 56.01 16.16
N ALA A 20 -16.90 55.85 17.01
CA ALA A 20 -15.85 54.85 16.83
C ALA A 20 -16.47 53.45 17.02
N GLY A 21 -16.66 52.74 15.95
CA GLY A 21 -17.00 51.31 15.99
C GLY A 21 -15.77 50.51 15.57
N ALA A 22 -15.08 49.95 16.55
CA ALA A 22 -13.98 49.02 16.31
C ALA A 22 -14.57 47.75 15.65
N LEU A 23 -14.30 47.54 14.36
CA LEU A 23 -14.50 46.24 13.73
C LEU A 23 -13.38 45.32 14.20
N ALA A 24 -13.68 44.48 15.17
CA ALA A 24 -12.87 43.34 15.47
C ALA A 24 -12.99 42.33 14.31
N LEU A 25 -11.99 42.30 13.42
CA LEU A 25 -11.84 41.20 12.50
C LEU A 25 -11.49 39.95 13.31
N SER A 26 -12.52 39.16 13.56
CA SER A 26 -12.34 37.78 14.07
C SER A 26 -11.71 36.94 12.94
N TRP A 27 -10.40 36.81 13.01
CA TRP A 27 -9.65 35.88 12.17
C TRP A 27 -9.97 34.47 12.69
N MET A 28 -11.00 33.85 12.13
CA MET A 28 -11.21 32.41 12.27
C MET A 28 -10.03 31.72 11.58
N GLY A 29 -9.03 31.38 12.40
CA GLY A 29 -7.98 30.47 12.00
C GLY A 29 -8.60 29.14 11.62
N SER A 30 -8.76 28.91 10.32
CA SER A 30 -8.98 27.58 9.78
C SER A 30 -7.75 26.76 10.12
N THR A 31 -7.81 25.96 11.18
CA THR A 31 -6.88 24.86 11.39
C THR A 31 -7.17 23.85 10.28
N GLY A 32 -6.53 24.06 9.13
CA GLY A 32 -6.47 23.02 8.11
C GLY A 32 -5.81 21.81 8.76
N MET A 33 -6.61 20.79 9.04
CA MET A 33 -6.07 19.46 9.24
C MET A 33 -5.33 19.13 7.94
N ALA A 34 -4.01 19.20 7.96
CA ALA A 34 -3.21 18.59 6.93
C ALA A 34 -3.65 17.13 6.90
N ALA A 35 -4.32 16.72 5.82
CA ALA A 35 -4.54 15.32 5.56
C ALA A 35 -3.13 14.73 5.43
N ASP A 36 -2.75 13.91 6.40
CA ASP A 36 -1.51 13.16 6.37
C ASP A 36 -1.58 12.33 5.08
N SER A 37 -0.80 12.71 4.08
CA SER A 37 -0.70 11.92 2.86
C SER A 37 -0.19 10.57 3.30
N PRO A 38 -0.89 9.47 2.98
CA PRO A 38 -0.41 8.16 3.36
C PRO A 38 1.01 8.02 2.83
N GLY A 39 1.97 7.83 3.74
CA GLY A 39 3.37 7.66 3.37
C GLY A 39 3.48 6.52 2.35
N ILE A 40 4.51 6.54 1.55
CA ILE A 40 4.85 5.41 0.67
C ILE A 40 5.95 4.59 1.30
N ALA A 41 5.93 3.29 1.04
CA ALA A 41 6.94 2.35 1.50
C ALA A 41 7.61 1.63 0.33
N THR A 42 8.82 1.18 0.57
CA THR A 42 9.54 0.22 -0.26
C THR A 42 9.75 -1.05 0.56
N LEU A 43 9.45 -2.20 -0.01
CA LEU A 43 9.64 -3.51 0.61
C LEU A 43 10.59 -4.36 -0.23
N ALA A 44 11.78 -4.63 0.29
CA ALA A 44 12.69 -5.62 -0.25
C ALA A 44 12.32 -7.00 0.29
N VAL A 45 12.12 -7.96 -0.62
CA VAL A 45 11.82 -9.36 -0.27
C VAL A 45 12.95 -10.24 -0.78
N HIS A 46 13.54 -11.04 0.10
CA HIS A 46 14.61 -11.98 -0.22
C HIS A 46 14.14 -13.41 0.00
N PHE A 47 14.29 -14.26 -1.00
CA PHE A 47 14.00 -15.68 -0.93
C PHE A 47 15.31 -16.46 -0.86
N VAL A 48 15.43 -17.30 0.14
CA VAL A 48 16.63 -18.08 0.44
C VAL A 48 16.28 -19.56 0.62
N GLY A 49 17.30 -20.42 0.74
CA GLY A 49 17.09 -21.87 0.90
C GLY A 49 16.84 -22.62 -0.42
N LEU A 50 16.86 -21.92 -1.55
CA LEU A 50 16.62 -22.53 -2.86
C LEU A 50 17.72 -23.54 -3.22
N LYS A 51 17.34 -24.80 -3.44
CA LYS A 51 18.26 -25.92 -3.71
C LYS A 51 18.68 -26.02 -5.19
N SER A 52 18.07 -25.22 -6.04
CA SER A 52 18.29 -25.22 -7.49
C SER A 52 18.08 -23.83 -8.07
N SER A 53 18.82 -23.50 -9.12
CA SER A 53 18.54 -22.29 -9.94
C SER A 53 17.60 -22.59 -11.12
N GLN A 54 17.05 -23.80 -11.21
CA GLN A 54 16.08 -24.16 -12.23
C GLN A 54 14.72 -23.58 -11.90
N GLY A 55 13.96 -23.14 -12.92
CA GLY A 55 12.62 -22.62 -12.74
C GLY A 55 12.60 -21.16 -12.24
N ALA A 56 11.67 -20.83 -11.37
CA ALA A 56 11.48 -19.49 -10.86
C ALA A 56 10.82 -19.50 -9.47
N VAL A 57 10.94 -18.41 -8.70
CA VAL A 57 10.13 -18.21 -7.50
C VAL A 57 8.86 -17.47 -7.88
N MET A 58 7.72 -18.10 -7.64
CA MET A 58 6.40 -17.48 -7.79
C MET A 58 5.98 -16.88 -6.46
N VAL A 59 5.57 -15.61 -6.47
CA VAL A 59 5.29 -14.83 -5.26
C VAL A 59 3.91 -14.20 -5.35
N ALA A 60 3.12 -14.33 -4.30
CA ALA A 60 1.85 -13.66 -4.12
C ALA A 60 1.88 -12.80 -2.84
N VAL A 61 1.67 -11.51 -2.97
CA VAL A 61 1.66 -10.53 -1.87
C VAL A 61 0.23 -10.11 -1.61
N PHE A 62 -0.19 -10.13 -0.37
CA PHE A 62 -1.54 -9.79 0.07
C PHE A 62 -1.48 -8.65 1.09
N ASN A 63 -2.44 -7.74 1.04
CA ASN A 63 -2.64 -6.67 2.02
C ASN A 63 -4.02 -6.78 2.69
N SER A 64 -4.63 -7.96 2.65
CA SER A 64 -5.96 -8.23 3.20
C SER A 64 -6.05 -9.68 3.63
N GLU A 65 -6.48 -9.91 4.87
CA GLU A 65 -6.75 -11.24 5.41
C GLU A 65 -7.74 -12.02 4.54
N ALA A 66 -8.84 -11.36 4.15
CA ALA A 66 -9.87 -12.02 3.33
C ALA A 66 -9.34 -12.50 1.97
N ALA A 67 -8.47 -11.70 1.32
CA ALA A 67 -7.84 -12.09 0.06
C ALA A 67 -6.86 -13.25 0.27
N TYR A 68 -6.07 -13.20 1.34
CA TYR A 68 -5.10 -14.23 1.70
C TYR A 68 -5.79 -15.57 2.00
N GLU A 69 -6.79 -15.60 2.88
CA GLU A 69 -7.48 -16.82 3.30
C GLU A 69 -8.29 -17.45 2.14
N ASN A 70 -8.88 -16.63 1.28
CA ASN A 70 -9.67 -17.13 0.15
C ASN A 70 -8.82 -17.54 -1.07
N SER A 71 -7.54 -17.20 -1.11
CA SER A 71 -6.70 -17.51 -2.27
C SER A 71 -6.23 -18.97 -2.34
N GLY A 72 -6.32 -19.72 -1.22
CA GLY A 72 -5.72 -21.06 -1.14
C GLY A 72 -4.23 -21.00 -1.50
N THR A 73 -3.84 -21.73 -2.56
CA THR A 73 -2.49 -21.67 -3.16
C THR A 73 -2.43 -20.76 -4.40
N ALA A 74 -3.57 -20.18 -4.82
CA ALA A 74 -3.65 -19.35 -6.01
C ALA A 74 -3.28 -17.89 -5.71
N SER A 75 -2.81 -17.18 -6.73
CA SER A 75 -2.43 -15.77 -6.64
C SER A 75 -3.50 -14.80 -7.15
N ASP A 76 -4.67 -15.30 -7.54
CA ASP A 76 -5.70 -14.52 -8.23
C ASP A 76 -6.25 -13.36 -7.38
N ALA A 77 -6.24 -13.51 -6.06
CA ALA A 77 -6.66 -12.48 -5.12
C ALA A 77 -5.49 -11.64 -4.59
N ALA A 78 -4.26 -11.88 -5.04
CA ALA A 78 -3.08 -11.18 -4.57
C ALA A 78 -3.07 -9.70 -5.00
N THR A 79 -2.60 -8.83 -4.11
CA THR A 79 -2.36 -7.42 -4.42
C THR A 79 -1.24 -7.25 -5.44
N ARG A 80 -0.24 -8.13 -5.39
CA ARG A 80 0.86 -8.24 -6.36
C ARG A 80 1.22 -9.70 -6.58
N SER A 81 1.48 -10.06 -7.83
CA SER A 81 2.03 -11.36 -8.21
C SER A 81 3.33 -11.15 -8.98
N LEU A 82 4.36 -11.90 -8.62
CA LEU A 82 5.69 -11.77 -9.20
C LEU A 82 6.22 -13.15 -9.60
N LYS A 83 6.99 -13.18 -10.69
CA LYS A 83 7.82 -14.31 -11.10
C LYS A 83 9.27 -13.86 -11.06
N LEU A 84 10.09 -14.47 -10.22
CA LEU A 84 11.46 -14.07 -9.96
C LEU A 84 12.44 -15.11 -10.49
N GLU A 85 13.47 -14.63 -11.19
CA GLU A 85 14.61 -15.48 -11.56
C GLU A 85 15.44 -15.84 -10.34
N ILE A 86 15.95 -17.06 -10.32
CA ILE A 86 16.84 -17.55 -9.27
C ILE A 86 18.28 -17.36 -9.70
N LYS A 87 19.08 -16.72 -8.86
CA LYS A 87 20.51 -16.49 -9.06
C LYS A 87 21.26 -16.94 -7.81
N ASP A 88 22.24 -17.82 -7.97
CA ASP A 88 23.08 -18.30 -6.88
C ASP A 88 22.32 -18.83 -5.66
N GLY A 89 21.19 -19.56 -5.91
CA GLY A 89 20.35 -20.11 -4.85
C GLY A 89 19.50 -19.10 -4.09
N THR A 90 19.33 -17.90 -4.65
CA THR A 90 18.49 -16.83 -4.07
C THR A 90 17.60 -16.19 -5.14
N ALA A 91 16.51 -15.60 -4.72
CA ALA A 91 15.70 -14.71 -5.54
C ALA A 91 15.31 -13.48 -4.73
N SER A 92 15.15 -12.34 -5.36
CA SER A 92 14.75 -11.12 -4.66
C SER A 92 13.91 -10.21 -5.52
N ALA A 93 13.08 -9.41 -4.88
CA ALA A 93 12.30 -8.36 -5.49
C ALA A 93 12.24 -7.14 -4.58
N THR A 94 12.04 -5.97 -5.18
CA THR A 94 11.70 -4.74 -4.48
C THR A 94 10.33 -4.28 -4.93
N LEU A 95 9.45 -4.04 -3.98
CA LEU A 95 8.12 -3.50 -4.18
C LEU A 95 8.14 -2.03 -3.78
N ASP A 96 8.18 -1.15 -4.77
CA ASP A 96 8.20 0.29 -4.56
C ASP A 96 6.79 0.88 -4.55
N GLY A 97 6.62 1.96 -3.77
CA GLY A 97 5.40 2.76 -3.78
C GLY A 97 4.18 2.05 -3.20
N ILE A 98 4.37 1.07 -2.33
CA ILE A 98 3.26 0.40 -1.65
C ILE A 98 2.80 1.21 -0.44
N PRO A 99 1.50 1.19 -0.08
CA PRO A 99 1.02 1.78 1.16
C PRO A 99 1.64 1.09 2.38
N PRO A 100 1.99 1.83 3.45
CA PRO A 100 2.25 1.21 4.75
C PRO A 100 1.03 0.44 5.25
N GLY A 101 1.25 -0.65 5.98
CA GLY A 101 0.16 -1.48 6.49
C GLY A 101 0.56 -2.93 6.72
N GLU A 102 -0.44 -3.78 6.90
CA GLU A 102 -0.26 -5.21 7.10
C GLU A 102 -0.18 -5.95 5.76
N TYR A 103 0.76 -6.85 5.67
CA TYR A 103 1.00 -7.68 4.48
C TYR A 103 1.29 -9.12 4.87
N ALA A 104 1.00 -10.03 3.95
CA ALA A 104 1.43 -11.41 4.01
C ALA A 104 1.91 -11.87 2.64
N ILE A 105 2.85 -12.82 2.60
CA ILE A 105 3.43 -13.34 1.37
C ILE A 105 3.31 -14.87 1.36
N LYS A 106 2.85 -15.41 0.22
CA LYS A 106 2.97 -16.82 -0.16
C LYS A 106 3.95 -16.91 -1.32
N ALA A 107 4.83 -17.88 -1.29
CA ALA A 107 5.75 -18.15 -2.39
C ALA A 107 5.95 -19.64 -2.59
N PHE A 108 6.33 -20.02 -3.82
CA PHE A 108 6.78 -21.37 -4.12
C PHE A 108 7.85 -21.36 -5.21
N HIS A 109 8.67 -22.40 -5.22
CA HIS A 109 9.68 -22.60 -6.23
C HIS A 109 9.10 -23.44 -7.38
N ASP A 110 8.65 -22.79 -8.43
CA ASP A 110 8.15 -23.41 -9.65
C ASP A 110 9.29 -24.06 -10.42
N LEU A 111 9.50 -25.36 -10.18
CA LEU A 111 10.62 -26.13 -10.74
C LEU A 111 10.40 -26.50 -12.21
N ASN A 112 9.17 -26.72 -12.63
CA ASN A 112 8.82 -27.18 -13.97
C ASN A 112 8.43 -26.03 -14.93
N GLY A 113 8.21 -24.81 -14.40
CA GLY A 113 7.93 -23.61 -15.19
C GLY A 113 6.47 -23.48 -15.63
N ASP A 114 5.54 -24.22 -15.02
CA ASP A 114 4.12 -24.22 -15.37
C ASP A 114 3.31 -23.12 -14.65
N ALA A 115 3.95 -22.37 -13.76
CA ALA A 115 3.38 -21.31 -12.95
C ALA A 115 2.26 -21.77 -11.99
N LYS A 116 2.28 -23.03 -11.60
CA LYS A 116 1.32 -23.64 -10.67
C LYS A 116 2.05 -24.38 -9.58
N LEU A 117 1.56 -24.30 -8.35
CA LEU A 117 2.08 -25.12 -7.27
C LEU A 117 1.65 -26.58 -7.50
N ASN A 118 2.62 -27.44 -7.73
CA ASN A 118 2.39 -28.86 -7.90
C ASN A 118 2.18 -29.55 -6.56
N THR A 119 1.21 -30.46 -6.50
CA THR A 119 0.88 -31.24 -5.33
C THR A 119 0.78 -32.73 -5.65
N ASN A 120 0.98 -33.58 -4.66
CA ASN A 120 0.73 -35.01 -4.79
C ASN A 120 -0.78 -35.33 -4.69
N LEU A 121 -1.14 -36.61 -4.75
CA LEU A 121 -2.53 -37.09 -4.67
C LEU A 121 -3.24 -36.74 -3.36
N PHE A 122 -2.49 -36.37 -2.31
CA PHE A 122 -3.01 -35.97 -1.02
C PHE A 122 -3.09 -34.45 -0.84
N GLY A 123 -2.78 -33.67 -1.90
CA GLY A 123 -2.76 -32.22 -1.85
C GLY A 123 -1.52 -31.61 -1.18
N ILE A 124 -0.50 -32.44 -0.88
CA ILE A 124 0.74 -31.98 -0.28
C ILE A 124 1.65 -31.38 -1.37
N PRO A 125 2.20 -30.17 -1.21
CA PRO A 125 3.14 -29.59 -2.16
C PRO A 125 4.32 -30.53 -2.46
N THR A 126 4.65 -30.66 -3.74
CA THR A 126 5.85 -31.37 -4.21
C THR A 126 6.95 -30.42 -4.62
N GLU A 127 6.65 -29.13 -4.63
CA GLU A 127 7.58 -28.03 -4.84
C GLU A 127 7.80 -27.27 -3.52
N PRO A 128 9.01 -26.72 -3.31
CA PRO A 128 9.31 -25.94 -2.12
C PRO A 128 8.36 -24.74 -1.98
N VAL A 129 7.85 -24.53 -0.79
CA VAL A 129 6.96 -23.42 -0.44
C VAL A 129 7.59 -22.55 0.65
N GLY A 130 7.18 -21.30 0.72
CA GLY A 130 7.61 -20.38 1.76
C GLY A 130 6.55 -19.33 2.04
N PHE A 131 6.52 -18.88 3.28
CA PHE A 131 5.55 -17.89 3.76
C PHE A 131 6.28 -16.81 4.55
N SER A 132 5.74 -15.60 4.55
CA SER A 132 6.27 -14.54 5.41
C SER A 132 6.34 -15.00 6.87
N ASN A 133 7.29 -14.45 7.63
CA ASN A 133 7.65 -14.85 8.98
C ASN A 133 8.19 -16.30 9.09
N ASP A 134 8.60 -16.91 7.95
CA ASP A 134 8.96 -18.32 7.89
C ASP A 134 7.91 -19.23 8.57
N ALA A 135 6.62 -18.86 8.39
CA ALA A 135 5.53 -19.60 9.03
C ALA A 135 5.52 -21.05 8.56
N PRO A 136 5.58 -22.01 9.49
CA PRO A 136 5.78 -23.41 9.15
C PRO A 136 4.53 -24.03 8.52
N VAL A 137 4.73 -24.83 7.48
CA VAL A 137 3.66 -25.65 6.89
C VAL A 137 3.54 -26.94 7.69
N HIS A 138 2.41 -27.09 8.36
CA HIS A 138 2.10 -28.34 9.07
C HIS A 138 1.15 -29.19 8.21
N MET A 139 -0.14 -29.26 8.54
CA MET A 139 -1.15 -30.02 7.81
C MET A 139 -2.06 -29.10 6.96
N HIS A 140 -1.82 -27.81 7.01
CA HIS A 140 -2.58 -26.77 6.31
C HIS A 140 -1.65 -25.62 5.90
N VAL A 141 -2.11 -24.81 4.97
CA VAL A 141 -1.48 -23.54 4.62
C VAL A 141 -1.51 -22.62 5.86
N PRO A 142 -0.38 -22.00 6.25
CA PRO A 142 -0.36 -21.06 7.37
C PRO A 142 -1.43 -19.97 7.21
N SER A 143 -2.08 -19.62 8.32
CA SER A 143 -3.11 -18.59 8.38
C SER A 143 -2.54 -17.19 8.20
N TRP A 144 -3.40 -16.21 7.92
CA TRP A 144 -3.02 -14.79 7.92
C TRP A 144 -2.29 -14.40 9.20
N LYS A 145 -2.82 -14.79 10.35
CA LYS A 145 -2.24 -14.45 11.66
C LYS A 145 -0.80 -14.95 11.85
N GLU A 146 -0.44 -16.05 11.22
CA GLU A 146 0.91 -16.63 11.31
C GLU A 146 1.89 -15.93 10.34
N THR A 147 1.36 -15.39 9.25
CA THR A 147 2.17 -14.84 8.15
C THR A 147 2.21 -13.32 8.09
N VAL A 148 1.26 -12.62 8.74
CA VAL A 148 1.15 -11.17 8.66
C VAL A 148 2.36 -10.46 9.27
N PHE A 149 2.85 -9.44 8.58
CA PHE A 149 3.89 -8.52 9.04
C PHE A 149 3.53 -7.08 8.70
N VAL A 150 4.14 -6.13 9.38
CA VAL A 150 3.85 -4.70 9.19
C VAL A 150 4.92 -4.07 8.31
N VAL A 151 4.47 -3.39 7.27
CA VAL A 151 5.29 -2.51 6.42
C VAL A 151 5.11 -1.07 6.90
N HIS A 152 6.20 -0.44 7.30
CA HIS A 152 6.24 0.95 7.74
C HIS A 152 6.56 1.88 6.58
N THR A 153 6.26 3.17 6.73
CA THR A 153 6.73 4.21 5.78
C THR A 153 8.24 4.14 5.62
N GLY A 154 8.73 4.26 4.39
CA GLY A 154 10.15 4.18 4.04
C GLY A 154 10.59 2.77 3.69
N GLU A 155 11.84 2.44 3.98
CA GLU A 155 12.46 1.17 3.59
C GLU A 155 12.16 0.05 4.58
N ASN A 156 11.75 -1.11 4.04
CA ASN A 156 11.47 -2.34 4.78
C ASN A 156 12.13 -3.51 4.07
N ALA A 157 12.45 -4.56 4.82
CA ALA A 157 12.99 -5.79 4.25
C ALA A 157 12.48 -7.02 5.00
N ILE A 158 12.27 -8.11 4.26
CA ILE A 158 11.92 -9.42 4.82
C ILE A 158 12.66 -10.52 4.06
N SER A 159 13.05 -11.57 4.76
CA SER A 159 13.59 -12.79 4.17
C SER A 159 12.65 -13.95 4.41
N ILE A 160 12.51 -14.83 3.42
CA ILE A 160 11.60 -15.99 3.44
C ILE A 160 12.39 -17.21 2.96
N HIS A 161 12.38 -18.28 3.75
CA HIS A 161 12.92 -19.56 3.34
C HIS A 161 11.91 -20.34 2.52
N LEU A 162 12.40 -21.04 1.47
CA LEU A 162 11.62 -22.01 0.71
C LEU A 162 12.17 -23.41 1.00
N ASP A 163 11.30 -24.26 1.60
CA ASP A 163 11.61 -25.63 2.01
C ASP A 163 10.72 -26.67 1.28
#